data_57b5f89435fddc3426e5d8ae556ae9ed
#
_entry.id   57b5f89435fddc3426e5d8ae556ae9ed
#
_cell.length_a   1.000
_cell.length_b   1.000
_cell.length_c   1.000
_cell.angle_alpha   90.00
_cell.angle_beta   90.00
_cell.angle_gamma   90.00
#
_symmetry.space_group_name_H-M   'P 1'
#
loop_
_entity.id
_entity.type
_entity.pdbx_description
1 polymer ?
#
loop_
_entity_poly.entity_id
_entity_poly.type
_entity_poly.pdbx_seq_one_letter_code
_entity_poly.pdbx_strand_id
1 'polypeptide(L)'
;HNNDDPVIINGLNVNGGELTVYEKNLSDGSAPDSGALTQSGTFNITALDGVTTLTVGGIAVVTNGVAAGFPQSITTPLGSTLTITGFNETTGVVSYSYTLVDNEAHPNANGANTLPEQFAVTVVDDNGTTANATLDVNIIDDLPKAVDDSNTGTASETNLSLTGNVLTNDVQGADRVATGETAGPITAGTFAGTYGTLVLNANGTY
;
A
#
# COMPACT_ATOMS: atom_id res chain seq x y z
N HIS A 1 17.80 -31.04 34.85
CA HIS A 1 16.53 -30.77 34.19
C HIS A 1 16.73 -29.53 33.32
N ASN A 2 16.90 -29.74 32.04
CA ASN A 2 16.76 -28.66 31.06
C ASN A 2 15.26 -28.37 31.01
N ASN A 3 14.81 -27.29 31.62
CA ASN A 3 13.44 -26.83 31.50
C ASN A 3 13.40 -26.04 30.21
N ASP A 4 12.86 -26.62 29.17
CA ASP A 4 12.64 -25.96 27.88
C ASP A 4 11.35 -25.12 28.01
N ASP A 5 11.48 -23.80 28.05
CA ASP A 5 10.37 -22.88 28.15
C ASP A 5 9.86 -22.51 26.73
N PRO A 6 8.55 -22.37 26.53
CA PRO A 6 8.01 -22.10 25.19
C PRO A 6 8.39 -20.72 24.68
N VAL A 7 8.73 -20.63 23.40
CA VAL A 7 8.85 -19.36 22.68
C VAL A 7 7.47 -18.86 22.28
N ILE A 8 7.16 -17.61 22.56
CA ILE A 8 5.85 -16.99 22.29
C ILE A 8 6.04 -15.70 21.50
N ILE A 9 5.28 -15.52 20.44
CA ILE A 9 5.16 -14.27 19.68
C ILE A 9 3.77 -13.68 19.96
N ASN A 10 3.72 -12.47 20.48
CA ASN A 10 2.49 -11.72 20.77
C ASN A 10 2.41 -10.44 19.93
N GLY A 11 1.20 -10.03 19.56
CA GLY A 11 0.94 -8.79 18.84
C GLY A 11 1.05 -8.92 17.32
N LEU A 12 1.09 -10.15 16.82
CA LEU A 12 0.97 -10.48 15.40
C LEU A 12 -0.26 -11.36 15.15
N ASN A 13 -0.63 -11.56 13.89
CA ASN A 13 -1.84 -12.25 13.43
C ASN A 13 -3.13 -11.56 13.95
N VAL A 14 -3.10 -10.24 14.02
CA VAL A 14 -4.27 -9.42 14.36
C VAL A 14 -5.28 -9.51 13.22
N ASN A 15 -6.54 -9.75 13.55
CA ASN A 15 -7.59 -9.77 12.55
C ASN A 15 -7.69 -8.40 11.86
N GLY A 16 -7.53 -8.37 10.53
CA GLY A 16 -7.47 -7.14 9.74
C GLY A 16 -6.06 -6.57 9.53
N GLY A 17 -5.01 -7.34 9.89
CA GLY A 17 -3.60 -6.98 9.71
C GLY A 17 -3.05 -6.07 10.80
N GLU A 18 -1.74 -6.04 10.95
CA GLU A 18 -1.04 -5.23 11.95
C GLU A 18 -0.96 -3.76 11.53
N LEU A 19 -0.78 -3.48 10.23
CA LEU A 19 -0.73 -2.12 9.68
C LEU A 19 -1.66 -2.00 8.47
N THR A 20 -2.11 -0.77 8.23
CA THR A 20 -2.86 -0.41 7.02
C THR A 20 -2.28 0.85 6.42
N VAL A 21 -2.00 0.82 5.12
CA VAL A 21 -1.58 1.96 4.30
C VAL A 21 -2.56 2.15 3.15
N TYR A 22 -2.64 3.35 2.62
CA TYR A 22 -3.63 3.72 1.61
C TYR A 22 -2.95 4.34 0.40
N GLU A 23 -3.23 3.82 -0.78
CA GLU A 23 -2.70 4.37 -2.04
C GLU A 23 -3.19 5.79 -2.33
N LYS A 24 -4.37 6.15 -1.82
CA LYS A 24 -4.86 7.54 -1.91
C LYS A 24 -3.89 8.57 -1.35
N ASN A 25 -2.97 8.16 -0.45
CA ASN A 25 -2.00 9.03 0.17
C ASN A 25 -0.71 9.22 -0.65
N LEU A 26 -0.53 8.44 -1.71
CA LEU A 26 0.57 8.62 -2.67
C LEU A 26 0.52 10.02 -3.30
N SER A 27 1.64 10.50 -3.83
CA SER A 27 1.75 11.85 -4.40
C SER A 27 0.79 12.11 -5.56
N ASP A 28 0.36 11.07 -6.23
CA ASP A 28 -0.60 11.06 -7.33
C ASP A 28 -1.96 10.45 -6.95
N GLY A 29 -2.13 10.06 -5.70
CA GLY A 29 -3.39 9.56 -5.15
C GLY A 29 -4.47 10.62 -5.00
N SER A 30 -5.68 10.18 -4.65
CA SER A 30 -6.87 11.04 -4.51
C SER A 30 -6.83 11.99 -3.30
N ALA A 31 -5.98 11.69 -2.30
CA ALA A 31 -5.80 12.49 -1.09
C ALA A 31 -4.33 12.43 -0.60
N PRO A 32 -3.37 13.04 -1.31
CA PRO A 32 -1.96 12.93 -1.01
C PRO A 32 -1.60 13.32 0.42
N ASP A 33 -0.90 12.42 1.12
CA ASP A 33 -0.38 12.65 2.48
C ASP A 33 0.89 11.81 2.68
N SER A 34 2.05 12.39 2.46
CA SER A 34 3.32 11.69 2.59
C SER A 34 3.61 11.17 4.01
N GLY A 35 3.05 11.81 5.04
CA GLY A 35 3.18 11.37 6.44
C GLY A 35 2.41 10.08 6.72
N ALA A 36 1.29 9.85 6.03
CA ALA A 36 0.46 8.66 6.20
C ALA A 36 0.99 7.42 5.44
N LEU A 37 1.96 7.60 4.54
CA LEU A 37 2.57 6.48 3.79
C LEU A 37 3.44 5.58 4.65
N THR A 38 3.92 6.07 5.79
CA THR A 38 4.70 5.29 6.76
C THR A 38 3.87 5.01 8.00
N GLN A 39 3.67 3.73 8.28
CA GLN A 39 3.00 3.26 9.48
C GLN A 39 3.98 2.45 10.34
N SER A 40 3.84 2.53 11.65
CA SER A 40 4.73 1.86 12.61
C SER A 40 3.96 0.97 13.56
N GLY A 41 4.60 -0.08 14.01
CA GLY A 41 4.03 -1.02 14.97
C GLY A 41 5.10 -1.68 15.82
N THR A 42 4.64 -2.48 16.76
CA THR A 42 5.47 -3.32 17.61
C THR A 42 4.85 -4.68 17.81
N PHE A 43 5.68 -5.68 18.03
CA PHE A 43 5.27 -6.97 18.57
C PHE A 43 6.25 -7.44 19.63
N ASN A 44 5.90 -8.47 20.37
CA ASN A 44 6.68 -8.94 21.51
C ASN A 44 7.08 -10.41 21.35
N ILE A 45 8.33 -10.68 21.68
CA ILE A 45 8.89 -12.03 21.79
C ILE A 45 9.07 -12.35 23.27
N THR A 46 8.59 -13.52 23.69
CA THR A 46 8.93 -14.11 24.99
C THR A 46 9.69 -15.40 24.73
N ALA A 47 10.97 -15.42 25.14
CA ALA A 47 11.84 -16.57 25.08
C ALA A 47 12.72 -16.54 26.33
N LEU A 48 12.31 -17.28 27.38
CA LEU A 48 12.98 -17.26 28.68
C LEU A 48 14.36 -17.88 28.64
N ASP A 49 14.59 -18.80 27.71
CA ASP A 49 15.87 -19.44 27.46
C ASP A 49 16.81 -18.63 26.54
N GLY A 50 16.42 -17.39 26.20
CA GLY A 50 17.16 -16.53 25.26
C GLY A 50 16.70 -16.68 23.82
N VAL A 51 17.18 -15.80 22.93
CA VAL A 51 16.88 -15.80 21.51
C VAL A 51 18.16 -16.04 20.73
N THR A 52 18.28 -17.18 20.10
CA THR A 52 19.41 -17.51 19.18
C THR A 52 19.22 -16.85 17.83
N THR A 53 17.99 -16.92 17.27
CA THR A 53 17.68 -16.35 15.95
C THR A 53 16.32 -15.69 15.96
N LEU A 54 16.24 -14.51 15.39
CA LEU A 54 15.00 -13.82 15.08
C LEU A 54 15.10 -13.22 13.67
N THR A 55 14.16 -13.60 12.80
CA THR A 55 14.03 -13.06 11.44
C THR A 55 12.64 -12.49 11.22
N VAL A 56 12.55 -11.36 10.51
CA VAL A 56 11.31 -10.70 10.14
C VAL A 56 11.36 -10.35 8.66
N GLY A 57 10.54 -11.00 7.84
CA GLY A 57 10.52 -10.76 6.39
C GLY A 57 11.88 -10.96 5.71
N GLY A 58 12.73 -11.84 6.25
CA GLY A 58 14.10 -12.04 5.78
C GLY A 58 15.14 -11.11 6.42
N ILE A 59 14.73 -10.10 7.20
CA ILE A 59 15.65 -9.26 7.97
C ILE A 59 16.15 -10.06 9.18
N ALA A 60 17.47 -10.22 9.32
CA ALA A 60 18.07 -10.82 10.49
C ALA A 60 18.09 -9.82 11.65
N VAL A 61 17.21 -10.00 12.65
CA VAL A 61 17.12 -9.15 13.84
C VAL A 61 18.08 -9.65 14.94
N VAL A 62 18.13 -10.97 15.14
CA VAL A 62 19.09 -11.64 16.01
C VAL A 62 19.75 -12.80 15.25
N THR A 63 21.07 -12.91 15.37
CA THR A 63 21.85 -13.99 14.78
C THR A 63 22.85 -14.51 15.82
N ASN A 64 22.81 -15.81 16.10
CA ASN A 64 23.64 -16.47 17.10
C ASN A 64 23.61 -15.74 18.48
N GLY A 65 22.43 -15.35 18.92
CA GLY A 65 22.22 -14.65 20.18
C GLY A 65 22.66 -13.18 20.20
N VAL A 66 23.03 -12.61 19.05
CA VAL A 66 23.48 -11.23 18.94
C VAL A 66 22.48 -10.41 18.11
N ALA A 67 21.93 -9.35 18.70
CA ALA A 67 21.06 -8.42 17.99
C ALA A 67 21.84 -7.62 16.94
N ALA A 68 21.19 -7.37 15.80
CA ALA A 68 21.73 -6.51 14.76
C ALA A 68 21.79 -5.04 15.20
N GLY A 69 22.56 -4.23 14.50
CA GLY A 69 22.44 -2.77 14.59
C GLY A 69 21.19 -2.29 13.85
N PHE A 70 20.47 -1.32 14.39
CA PHE A 70 19.25 -0.79 13.83
C PHE A 70 19.40 0.66 13.37
N PRO A 71 18.60 1.14 12.38
CA PRO A 71 17.56 0.39 11.65
C PRO A 71 18.10 -0.58 10.59
N GLN A 72 17.33 -1.63 10.28
CA GLN A 72 17.55 -2.55 9.15
C GLN A 72 16.35 -2.51 8.23
N SER A 73 16.58 -2.31 6.93
CA SER A 73 15.49 -2.17 5.94
C SER A 73 15.68 -3.14 4.78
N ILE A 74 14.55 -3.54 4.20
CA ILE A 74 14.48 -4.24 2.92
C ILE A 74 13.49 -3.56 1.99
N THR A 75 13.70 -3.71 0.68
CA THR A 75 12.65 -3.52 -0.32
C THR A 75 11.78 -4.77 -0.30
N THR A 76 10.48 -4.60 -0.17
CA THR A 76 9.53 -5.70 -0.09
C THR A 76 9.27 -6.30 -1.49
N PRO A 77 8.64 -7.49 -1.60
CA PRO A 77 8.26 -8.07 -2.88
C PRO A 77 7.39 -7.15 -3.74
N LEU A 78 6.56 -6.31 -3.14
CA LEU A 78 5.74 -5.31 -3.84
C LEU A 78 6.47 -3.96 -4.08
N GLY A 79 7.75 -3.83 -3.71
CA GLY A 79 8.54 -2.63 -3.97
C GLY A 79 8.49 -1.57 -2.88
N SER A 80 7.70 -1.76 -1.84
CA SER A 80 7.64 -0.90 -0.66
C SER A 80 8.81 -1.15 0.29
N THR A 81 8.84 -0.52 1.46
CA THR A 81 9.96 -0.64 2.40
C THR A 81 9.49 -1.15 3.76
N LEU A 82 10.04 -2.27 4.21
CA LEU A 82 9.92 -2.75 5.59
C LEU A 82 11.20 -2.42 6.35
N THR A 83 11.06 -1.81 7.52
CA THR A 83 12.19 -1.45 8.39
C THR A 83 11.97 -2.00 9.78
N ILE A 84 12.96 -2.73 10.30
CA ILE A 84 13.05 -3.01 11.74
C ILE A 84 13.80 -1.85 12.37
N THR A 85 13.11 -1.09 13.22
CA THR A 85 13.64 0.12 13.82
C THR A 85 14.33 -0.14 15.15
N GLY A 86 14.05 -1.28 15.79
CA GLY A 86 14.70 -1.67 17.04
C GLY A 86 14.25 -3.03 17.54
N PHE A 87 15.08 -3.61 18.40
CA PHE A 87 14.77 -4.76 19.22
C PHE A 87 15.29 -4.52 20.65
N ASN A 88 14.41 -4.64 21.63
CA ASN A 88 14.77 -4.55 23.04
C ASN A 88 14.91 -5.96 23.61
N GLU A 89 16.13 -6.41 23.82
CA GLU A 89 16.44 -7.77 24.31
C GLU A 89 15.89 -8.02 25.73
N THR A 90 15.74 -6.97 26.55
CA THR A 90 15.25 -7.11 27.92
C THR A 90 13.72 -7.32 27.95
N THR A 91 12.99 -6.61 27.10
CA THR A 91 11.52 -6.64 27.06
C THR A 91 10.97 -7.54 25.97
N GLY A 92 11.80 -7.97 25.01
CA GLY A 92 11.40 -8.73 23.85
C GLY A 92 10.63 -7.92 22.77
N VAL A 93 10.56 -6.59 22.93
CA VAL A 93 9.81 -5.73 21.98
C VAL A 93 10.60 -5.52 20.71
N VAL A 94 9.98 -5.87 19.57
CA VAL A 94 10.45 -5.55 18.23
C VAL A 94 9.63 -4.36 17.71
N SER A 95 10.32 -3.32 17.25
CA SER A 95 9.70 -2.13 16.64
C SER A 95 9.97 -2.13 15.15
N TYR A 96 8.95 -1.81 14.36
CA TYR A 96 9.04 -1.81 12.90
C TYR A 96 8.22 -0.69 12.27
N SER A 97 8.51 -0.39 11.01
CA SER A 97 7.70 0.48 10.16
C SER A 97 7.60 -0.09 8.76
N TYR A 98 6.52 0.27 8.09
CA TYR A 98 6.29 -0.02 6.68
C TYR A 98 6.00 1.29 5.95
N THR A 99 6.63 1.50 4.79
CA THR A 99 6.41 2.68 3.94
C THR A 99 5.93 2.22 2.57
N LEU A 100 4.72 2.62 2.20
CA LEU A 100 4.20 2.46 0.85
C LEU A 100 4.94 3.40 -0.11
N VAL A 101 5.46 2.87 -1.22
CA VAL A 101 6.30 3.63 -2.16
C VAL A 101 5.56 3.98 -3.44
N ASP A 102 4.74 3.05 -3.95
CA ASP A 102 3.99 3.20 -5.20
C ASP A 102 2.66 2.44 -5.11
N ASN A 103 1.78 2.64 -6.08
CA ASN A 103 0.54 1.88 -6.20
C ASN A 103 0.83 0.43 -6.59
N GLU A 104 -0.10 -0.46 -6.23
CA GLU A 104 0.01 -1.89 -6.45
C GLU A 104 -1.11 -2.39 -7.36
N ALA A 105 -0.88 -3.51 -8.03
CA ALA A 105 -1.92 -4.16 -8.82
C ALA A 105 -2.92 -4.87 -7.90
N HIS A 106 -4.10 -4.30 -7.73
CA HIS A 106 -5.18 -4.91 -6.97
C HIS A 106 -6.01 -5.89 -7.80
N PRO A 107 -6.59 -6.94 -7.18
CA PRO A 107 -7.57 -7.79 -7.86
C PRO A 107 -8.76 -6.96 -8.35
N ASN A 108 -9.25 -7.23 -9.56
CA ASN A 108 -10.45 -6.58 -10.09
C ASN A 108 -11.66 -6.88 -9.18
N ALA A 109 -12.03 -5.92 -8.36
CA ALA A 109 -13.18 -5.97 -7.47
C ALA A 109 -13.88 -4.60 -7.44
N ASN A 110 -15.16 -4.59 -7.05
CA ASN A 110 -15.89 -3.34 -6.87
C ASN A 110 -15.49 -2.70 -5.53
N GLY A 111 -15.08 -1.45 -5.57
CA GLY A 111 -14.74 -0.67 -4.37
C GLY A 111 -13.26 -0.77 -3.98
N ALA A 112 -12.85 0.02 -2.99
CA ALA A 112 -11.51 -0.01 -2.43
C ALA A 112 -11.22 -1.37 -1.82
N ASN A 113 -10.49 -2.21 -2.55
CA ASN A 113 -10.14 -3.53 -2.07
C ASN A 113 -8.80 -3.51 -1.33
N THR A 114 -8.50 -4.61 -0.66
CA THR A 114 -7.30 -4.77 0.15
C THR A 114 -6.36 -5.76 -0.51
N LEU A 115 -5.10 -5.36 -0.66
CA LEU A 115 -4.00 -6.24 -1.01
C LEU A 115 -3.14 -6.46 0.25
N PRO A 116 -3.08 -7.69 0.82
CA PRO A 116 -2.20 -7.96 1.95
C PRO A 116 -0.77 -8.23 1.47
N GLU A 117 0.21 -7.62 2.13
CA GLU A 117 1.61 -8.00 2.04
C GLU A 117 2.03 -8.65 3.35
N GLN A 118 2.58 -9.87 3.28
CA GLN A 118 2.80 -10.73 4.44
C GLN A 118 4.29 -11.00 4.63
N PHE A 119 4.75 -10.89 5.88
CA PHE A 119 6.14 -11.10 6.26
C PHE A 119 6.24 -12.18 7.32
N ALA A 120 6.96 -13.26 7.01
CA ALA A 120 7.19 -14.33 7.97
C ALA A 120 8.06 -13.85 9.14
N VAL A 121 7.65 -14.17 10.35
CA VAL A 121 8.41 -13.96 11.58
C VAL A 121 8.76 -15.30 12.18
N THR A 122 10.05 -15.56 12.40
CA THR A 122 10.54 -16.80 12.97
C THR A 122 11.50 -16.50 14.11
N VAL A 123 11.25 -17.13 15.25
CA VAL A 123 12.10 -17.04 16.45
C VAL A 123 12.60 -18.44 16.78
N VAL A 124 13.87 -18.57 17.11
CA VAL A 124 14.48 -19.79 17.64
C VAL A 124 15.18 -19.41 18.94
N ASP A 125 14.89 -20.11 20.01
CA ASP A 125 15.57 -19.94 21.32
C ASP A 125 16.90 -20.71 21.39
N ASP A 126 17.56 -20.60 22.55
CA ASP A 126 18.86 -21.24 22.78
C ASP A 126 18.75 -22.77 22.90
N ASN A 127 17.55 -23.31 23.12
CA ASN A 127 17.28 -24.75 23.17
C ASN A 127 16.84 -25.33 21.82
N GLY A 128 16.63 -24.47 20.80
CA GLY A 128 16.18 -24.85 19.46
C GLY A 128 14.67 -24.88 19.30
N THR A 129 13.89 -24.42 20.30
CA THR A 129 12.44 -24.28 20.18
C THR A 129 12.10 -23.13 19.25
N THR A 130 11.16 -23.35 18.36
CA THR A 130 10.81 -22.40 17.29
C THR A 130 9.37 -21.93 17.43
N ALA A 131 9.15 -20.62 17.26
CA ALA A 131 7.83 -20.03 17.04
C ALA A 131 7.78 -19.28 15.71
N ASN A 132 6.62 -19.34 15.07
CA ASN A 132 6.37 -18.66 13.79
C ASN A 132 5.10 -17.82 13.90
N ALA A 133 5.11 -16.70 13.22
CA ALA A 133 3.96 -15.82 13.03
C ALA A 133 4.09 -15.08 11.70
N THR A 134 3.08 -14.29 11.35
CA THR A 134 3.08 -13.45 10.15
C THR A 134 2.77 -12.01 10.55
N LEU A 135 3.55 -11.09 10.04
CA LEU A 135 3.28 -9.66 10.10
C LEU A 135 2.57 -9.29 8.81
N ASP A 136 1.36 -8.76 8.93
CA ASP A 136 0.48 -8.49 7.80
C ASP A 136 0.30 -6.97 7.63
N VAL A 137 0.60 -6.46 6.44
CA VAL A 137 0.33 -5.08 6.04
C VAL A 137 -0.75 -5.08 4.98
N ASN A 138 -1.82 -4.33 5.23
CA ASN A 138 -2.90 -4.15 4.26
C ASN A 138 -2.66 -2.87 3.45
N ILE A 139 -2.64 -3.01 2.13
CA ILE A 139 -2.58 -1.91 1.17
C ILE A 139 -4.00 -1.73 0.63
N ILE A 140 -4.57 -0.54 0.82
CA ILE A 140 -5.92 -0.21 0.39
C ILE A 140 -5.87 0.58 -0.91
N ASP A 141 -6.56 0.06 -1.91
CA ASP A 141 -6.73 0.63 -3.23
C ASP A 141 -7.32 2.04 -3.21
N ASP A 142 -6.88 2.88 -4.13
CA ASP A 142 -7.38 4.25 -4.31
C ASP A 142 -8.38 4.33 -5.46
N LEU A 143 -9.64 4.54 -5.12
CA LEU A 143 -10.72 4.56 -6.09
C LEU A 143 -10.79 5.86 -6.90
N PRO A 144 -10.92 5.78 -8.23
CA PRO A 144 -11.25 6.94 -9.04
C PRO A 144 -12.64 7.49 -8.68
N LYS A 145 -12.77 8.80 -8.73
CA LYS A 145 -14.04 9.51 -8.52
C LYS A 145 -14.39 10.33 -9.74
N ALA A 146 -15.39 9.88 -10.48
CA ALA A 146 -15.96 10.64 -11.58
C ALA A 146 -16.99 11.67 -11.05
N VAL A 147 -17.00 12.84 -11.66
CA VAL A 147 -17.94 13.93 -11.38
C VAL A 147 -18.58 14.36 -12.70
N ASP A 148 -19.92 14.48 -12.69
CA ASP A 148 -20.65 14.86 -13.89
C ASP A 148 -20.19 16.22 -14.45
N ASP A 149 -20.05 16.28 -15.76
CA ASP A 149 -19.63 17.47 -16.49
C ASP A 149 -20.81 18.27 -17.03
N SER A 150 -20.62 19.56 -17.10
CA SER A 150 -21.54 20.45 -17.79
C SER A 150 -20.78 21.51 -18.60
N ASN A 151 -21.23 21.78 -19.83
CA ASN A 151 -20.76 22.91 -20.61
C ASN A 151 -21.92 23.87 -20.84
N THR A 152 -21.82 25.04 -20.22
CA THR A 152 -22.84 26.13 -20.33
C THR A 152 -22.58 27.06 -21.52
N GLY A 153 -21.58 26.74 -22.34
CA GLY A 153 -21.31 27.52 -23.55
C GLY A 153 -22.48 27.47 -24.54
N THR A 154 -22.65 28.55 -25.30
CA THR A 154 -23.69 28.63 -26.31
C THR A 154 -23.06 28.61 -27.69
N ALA A 155 -23.48 27.66 -28.51
CA ALA A 155 -23.17 27.67 -29.95
C ALA A 155 -24.04 28.69 -30.64
N SER A 156 -23.50 29.37 -31.61
CA SER A 156 -24.20 30.39 -32.44
C SER A 156 -23.70 30.33 -33.88
N GLU A 157 -24.37 31.07 -34.79
CA GLU A 157 -23.93 31.14 -36.18
C GLU A 157 -22.50 31.68 -36.35
N THR A 158 -21.97 32.37 -35.33
CA THR A 158 -20.61 32.95 -35.31
C THR A 158 -19.64 32.12 -34.44
N ASN A 159 -20.17 31.26 -33.56
CA ASN A 159 -19.38 30.34 -32.74
C ASN A 159 -19.93 28.92 -32.93
N LEU A 160 -19.40 28.21 -33.89
CA LEU A 160 -19.90 26.89 -34.36
C LEU A 160 -19.35 25.71 -33.51
N SER A 161 -18.35 25.95 -32.64
CA SER A 161 -17.71 24.89 -31.88
C SER A 161 -17.61 25.27 -30.42
N LEU A 162 -17.92 24.32 -29.54
CA LEU A 162 -17.65 24.37 -28.12
C LEU A 162 -16.64 23.28 -27.79
N THR A 163 -15.69 23.61 -26.95
CA THR A 163 -14.63 22.66 -26.51
C THR A 163 -14.58 22.58 -25.01
N GLY A 164 -14.04 21.51 -24.50
CA GLY A 164 -13.83 21.27 -23.08
C GLY A 164 -13.08 19.98 -22.83
N ASN A 165 -13.06 19.55 -21.58
CA ASN A 165 -12.49 18.29 -21.17
C ASN A 165 -13.33 17.70 -20.03
N VAL A 166 -13.82 16.49 -20.22
CA VAL A 166 -14.66 15.77 -19.25
C VAL A 166 -13.91 15.16 -18.08
N LEU A 167 -12.59 15.26 -18.03
CA LEU A 167 -11.77 14.77 -16.91
C LEU A 167 -11.30 15.87 -15.95
N THR A 168 -11.70 17.12 -16.19
CA THR A 168 -11.14 18.28 -15.45
C THR A 168 -11.53 18.29 -13.98
N ASN A 169 -12.72 17.81 -13.65
CA ASN A 169 -13.28 17.74 -12.29
C ASN A 169 -13.22 16.33 -11.68
N ASP A 170 -12.70 15.36 -12.42
CA ASP A 170 -12.52 13.98 -11.98
C ASP A 170 -11.24 13.82 -11.16
N VAL A 171 -11.25 12.84 -10.25
CA VAL A 171 -10.07 12.37 -9.53
C VAL A 171 -9.76 10.95 -10.01
N GLN A 172 -8.61 10.77 -10.64
CA GLN A 172 -8.24 9.48 -11.25
C GLN A 172 -7.73 8.45 -10.22
N GLY A 173 -7.26 8.90 -9.06
CA GLY A 173 -6.63 8.02 -8.08
C GLY A 173 -5.20 7.64 -8.44
N ALA A 174 -4.58 6.78 -7.63
CA ALA A 174 -3.18 6.36 -7.76
C ALA A 174 -2.97 5.43 -8.97
N ASP A 175 -3.96 4.62 -9.32
CA ASP A 175 -3.93 3.67 -10.46
C ASP A 175 -4.18 4.34 -11.81
N ARG A 176 -3.91 5.63 -11.90
CA ARG A 176 -4.08 6.35 -13.18
C ARG A 176 -3.27 5.71 -14.29
N VAL A 177 -3.76 5.87 -15.51
CA VAL A 177 -3.04 5.48 -16.73
C VAL A 177 -1.69 6.21 -16.78
N ALA A 178 -0.60 5.46 -16.96
CA ALA A 178 0.74 6.03 -17.03
C ALA A 178 0.84 7.09 -18.13
N THR A 179 1.67 8.12 -17.92
CA THR A 179 1.89 9.18 -18.89
C THR A 179 2.32 8.61 -20.24
N GLY A 180 1.53 8.83 -21.28
CA GLY A 180 1.78 8.32 -22.63
C GLY A 180 0.97 7.09 -23.03
N GLU A 181 0.19 6.50 -22.15
CA GLU A 181 -0.77 5.45 -22.49
C GLU A 181 -2.07 6.06 -23.03
N THR A 182 -2.68 5.37 -24.02
CA THR A 182 -3.89 5.83 -24.69
C THR A 182 -5.17 5.27 -24.10
N ALA A 183 -5.08 4.35 -23.16
CA ALA A 183 -6.24 3.72 -22.51
C ALA A 183 -6.65 4.54 -21.28
N GLY A 184 -7.30 5.66 -21.50
CA GLY A 184 -7.99 6.39 -20.44
C GLY A 184 -9.35 5.78 -20.11
N PRO A 185 -10.03 6.24 -19.04
CA PRO A 185 -11.39 5.81 -18.68
C PRO A 185 -12.44 6.23 -19.73
N ILE A 186 -12.03 6.96 -20.76
CA ILE A 186 -12.91 7.53 -21.79
C ILE A 186 -12.89 6.68 -23.05
N THR A 187 -14.06 6.22 -23.47
CA THR A 187 -14.24 5.65 -24.79
C THR A 187 -14.37 6.79 -25.80
N ALA A 188 -13.32 7.00 -26.59
CA ALA A 188 -13.33 7.99 -27.67
C ALA A 188 -14.38 7.65 -28.72
N GLY A 189 -14.99 8.67 -29.29
CA GLY A 189 -16.02 8.46 -30.31
C GLY A 189 -16.61 9.76 -30.88
N THR A 190 -17.43 9.57 -31.89
CA THR A 190 -18.24 10.64 -32.52
C THR A 190 -19.70 10.35 -32.25
N PHE A 191 -20.39 11.27 -31.59
CA PHE A 191 -21.78 11.09 -31.18
C PHE A 191 -22.65 12.17 -31.84
N ALA A 192 -23.64 11.73 -32.61
CA ALA A 192 -24.59 12.65 -33.23
C ALA A 192 -25.62 13.11 -32.22
N GLY A 193 -25.74 14.41 -32.06
CA GLY A 193 -26.80 15.08 -31.29
C GLY A 193 -27.86 15.69 -32.24
N THR A 194 -28.93 16.24 -31.66
CA THR A 194 -30.04 16.85 -32.41
C THR A 194 -29.57 18.06 -33.22
N TYR A 195 -28.63 18.83 -32.70
CA TYR A 195 -28.21 20.09 -33.32
C TYR A 195 -26.72 20.16 -33.67
N GLY A 196 -26.01 19.05 -33.54
CA GLY A 196 -24.56 19.01 -33.79
C GLY A 196 -23.95 17.66 -33.51
N THR A 197 -22.65 17.60 -33.55
CA THR A 197 -21.87 16.36 -33.32
C THR A 197 -20.86 16.59 -32.23
N LEU A 198 -20.82 15.69 -31.22
CA LEU A 198 -19.78 15.63 -30.23
C LEU A 198 -18.66 14.71 -30.73
N VAL A 199 -17.43 15.22 -30.75
CA VAL A 199 -16.22 14.42 -30.95
C VAL A 199 -15.49 14.37 -29.61
N LEU A 200 -15.48 13.20 -28.99
CA LEU A 200 -14.82 12.94 -27.69
C LEU A 200 -13.55 12.15 -27.92
N ASN A 201 -12.43 12.65 -27.40
CA ASN A 201 -11.13 12.02 -27.49
C ASN A 201 -10.82 11.19 -26.25
N ALA A 202 -9.90 10.20 -26.37
CA ALA A 202 -9.51 9.32 -25.26
C ALA A 202 -8.89 10.05 -24.05
N ASN A 203 -8.34 11.25 -24.26
CA ASN A 203 -7.83 12.13 -23.20
C ASN A 203 -8.89 13.04 -22.56
N GLY A 204 -10.17 12.79 -22.83
CA GLY A 204 -11.29 13.54 -22.29
C GLY A 204 -11.62 14.87 -22.99
N THR A 205 -10.78 15.32 -23.93
CA THR A 205 -11.08 16.56 -24.68
C THR A 205 -12.21 16.36 -25.68
N TYR A 206 -13.00 17.37 -25.87
CA TYR A 206 -14.03 17.42 -26.91
C TYR A 206 -14.11 18.75 -27.59
#